data_0453f78288c49842630fcecafd10491f
#
_entry.id   0453f78288c49842630fcecafd10491f
#
_cell.length_a   1.000
_cell.length_b   1.000
_cell.length_c   1.000
_cell.angle_alpha   90.00
_cell.angle_beta   90.00
_cell.angle_gamma   90.00
#
_symmetry.space_group_name_H-M   'P 1'
#
loop_
_entity.id
_entity.type
_entity.pdbx_description
1 polymer ?
#
loop_
_entity_poly.entity_id
_entity_poly.type
_entity_poly.pdbx_seq_one_letter_code
_entity_poly.pdbx_strand_id
1 'polypeptide(L)'
;MGVLFERRHASRKQPFQPEQVPQARYEQFARSMAPLRMEAKGAPALPRSVSFLQGYHVSRPSELALDKNWANAEPERSMAVPIGVRGDGTPFLFDIHEKRHGPHGLVAGTTGSGKSEMVQSWILSMAVRFPPDVVSFVLIDFKGTGLLLPFQNLPHLAGRISDLDTSIGRNLIALEYELTRRKELLDRWKVSNISDYRRLLREGKADEQLGYLFIVIDEFAEFKNRFPEFMQAVNRVFAVGRTLGVHMILLTQKPAGVVDDKMNANTRFRWCLKVANAADSREMLHHTDAAQITTPGRAYVQVGEDEVYEQIQSYCCLLYTSDAADE
;
A
#
# COMPACT_ATOMS: atom_id res chain seq x y z
N MET A 1 -16.44 -6.48 37.54
CA MET A 1 -16.02 -5.08 37.66
C MET A 1 -15.28 -4.70 36.39
N GLY A 2 -15.79 -3.75 35.61
CA GLY A 2 -15.15 -3.28 34.38
C GLY A 2 -14.39 -1.96 34.65
N VAL A 3 -13.46 -1.62 33.77
CA VAL A 3 -12.71 -0.37 33.86
C VAL A 3 -12.82 0.34 32.51
N LEU A 4 -13.34 1.55 32.51
CA LEU A 4 -13.40 2.43 31.34
C LEU A 4 -12.12 3.26 31.24
N PHE A 5 -11.55 3.32 30.05
CA PHE A 5 -10.41 4.16 29.73
C PHE A 5 -10.84 5.33 28.85
N GLU A 6 -10.53 6.55 29.22
CA GLU A 6 -10.74 7.69 28.36
C GLU A 6 -9.65 7.71 27.27
N ARG A 7 -10.05 7.71 26.00
CA ARG A 7 -9.16 7.54 24.83
C ARG A 7 -8.04 8.59 24.72
N ARG A 8 -8.18 9.73 25.41
CA ARG A 8 -7.19 10.85 25.43
C ARG A 8 -6.36 10.91 26.70
N HIS A 9 -6.73 10.18 27.77
CA HIS A 9 -6.04 10.23 29.06
C HIS A 9 -6.01 8.84 29.68
N ALA A 10 -5.06 8.01 29.23
CA ALA A 10 -4.90 6.62 29.73
C ALA A 10 -4.65 6.50 31.24
N SER A 11 -4.42 7.60 31.94
CA SER A 11 -4.22 7.65 33.40
C SER A 11 -5.52 7.74 34.20
N ARG A 12 -6.65 8.08 33.61
CA ARG A 12 -7.94 8.13 34.31
C ARG A 12 -8.69 6.81 34.15
N LYS A 13 -8.57 5.96 35.15
CA LYS A 13 -9.34 4.72 35.28
C LYS A 13 -10.59 5.00 36.10
N GLN A 14 -11.78 4.85 35.51
CA GLN A 14 -13.03 4.89 36.25
C GLN A 14 -13.58 3.47 36.39
N PRO A 15 -13.69 2.94 37.62
CA PRO A 15 -14.38 1.67 37.84
C PRO A 15 -15.88 1.83 37.56
N PHE A 16 -16.47 0.88 36.85
CA PHE A 16 -17.90 0.83 36.65
C PHE A 16 -18.45 -0.60 36.91
N GLN A 17 -19.68 -0.68 37.39
CA GLN A 17 -20.41 -1.94 37.43
C GLN A 17 -21.30 -2.02 36.19
N PRO A 18 -21.11 -3.05 35.33
CA PRO A 18 -21.99 -3.23 34.20
C PRO A 18 -23.41 -3.57 34.71
N GLU A 19 -24.39 -2.84 34.22
CA GLU A 19 -25.78 -3.11 34.47
C GLU A 19 -26.18 -4.44 33.77
N GLN A 20 -26.78 -5.38 34.48
CA GLN A 20 -27.29 -6.60 33.88
C GLN A 20 -28.65 -6.30 33.22
N VAL A 21 -28.61 -6.10 31.92
CA VAL A 21 -29.81 -5.90 31.11
C VAL A 21 -30.34 -7.26 30.66
N PRO A 22 -31.65 -7.58 30.86
CA PRO A 22 -32.26 -8.80 30.36
C PRO A 22 -32.07 -8.94 28.83
N GLN A 23 -31.80 -10.14 28.34
CA GLN A 23 -31.53 -10.42 26.93
C GLN A 23 -32.64 -9.90 26.01
N ALA A 24 -33.91 -10.00 26.39
CA ALA A 24 -35.05 -9.50 25.65
C ALA A 24 -34.99 -7.97 25.41
N ARG A 25 -34.47 -7.20 26.36
CA ARG A 25 -34.31 -5.75 26.26
C ARG A 25 -33.14 -5.39 25.34
N TYR A 26 -32.11 -6.22 25.36
CA TYR A 26 -30.96 -6.09 24.46
C TYR A 26 -31.38 -6.33 22.99
N GLU A 27 -32.14 -7.38 22.74
CA GLU A 27 -32.69 -7.70 21.43
C GLU A 27 -33.65 -6.62 20.90
N GLN A 28 -34.52 -6.11 21.80
CA GLN A 28 -35.43 -5.01 21.46
C GLN A 28 -34.67 -3.75 21.09
N PHE A 29 -33.61 -3.40 21.84
CA PHE A 29 -32.75 -2.27 21.54
C PHE A 29 -32.02 -2.48 20.21
N ALA A 30 -31.42 -3.65 19.99
CA ALA A 30 -30.74 -3.97 18.73
C ALA A 30 -31.67 -3.87 17.51
N ARG A 31 -32.91 -4.37 17.63
CA ARG A 31 -33.94 -4.24 16.58
C ARG A 31 -34.39 -2.80 16.35
N SER A 32 -34.49 -1.99 17.40
CA SER A 32 -34.85 -0.57 17.27
C SER A 32 -33.69 0.28 16.64
N MET A 33 -32.45 -0.15 16.85
CA MET A 33 -31.27 0.51 16.28
C MET A 33 -30.93 0.05 14.84
N ALA A 34 -31.33 -1.16 14.46
CA ALA A 34 -31.04 -1.74 13.15
C ALA A 34 -31.45 -0.89 11.92
N PRO A 35 -32.58 -0.15 11.93
CA PRO A 35 -32.96 0.74 10.84
C PRO A 35 -32.26 2.11 10.90
N LEU A 36 -31.58 2.44 12.01
CA LEU A 36 -30.90 3.73 12.13
C LEU A 36 -29.58 3.69 11.36
N ARG A 37 -29.62 4.20 10.14
CA ARG A 37 -28.39 4.60 9.48
C ARG A 37 -27.91 5.89 10.15
N MET A 38 -26.76 5.85 10.79
CA MET A 38 -26.07 7.09 11.16
C MET A 38 -25.61 7.77 9.87
N GLU A 39 -26.45 8.60 9.29
CA GLU A 39 -25.96 9.66 8.42
C GLU A 39 -25.14 10.57 9.34
N ALA A 40 -23.85 10.53 9.20
CA ALA A 40 -22.98 11.51 9.81
C ALA A 40 -23.31 12.87 9.16
N LYS A 41 -24.32 13.57 9.72
CA LYS A 41 -24.60 14.95 9.36
C LYS A 41 -23.34 15.75 9.65
N GLY A 42 -22.58 16.07 8.59
CA GLY A 42 -21.40 16.92 8.68
C GLY A 42 -20.04 16.25 8.62
N ALA A 43 -19.90 14.94 8.34
CA ALA A 43 -18.62 14.44 7.88
C ALA A 43 -18.34 15.12 6.51
N PRO A 44 -17.25 15.91 6.38
CA PRO A 44 -16.91 16.49 5.09
C PRO A 44 -16.79 15.36 4.07
N ALA A 45 -17.53 15.50 2.96
CA ALA A 45 -17.48 14.51 1.90
C ALA A 45 -16.04 14.44 1.36
N LEU A 46 -15.55 13.22 1.12
CA LEU A 46 -14.26 13.05 0.46
C LEU A 46 -14.18 13.92 -0.80
N PRO A 47 -13.10 14.67 -1.01
CA PRO A 47 -12.94 15.51 -2.19
C PRO A 47 -13.00 14.66 -3.46
N ARG A 48 -13.37 15.26 -4.60
CA ARG A 48 -13.42 14.55 -5.88
C ARG A 48 -12.02 14.24 -6.42
N SER A 49 -11.06 15.11 -6.14
CA SER A 49 -9.68 14.98 -6.58
C SER A 49 -8.78 15.74 -5.60
N VAL A 50 -7.56 15.26 -5.40
CA VAL A 50 -6.50 15.93 -4.63
C VAL A 50 -5.19 15.72 -5.38
N SER A 51 -4.54 16.79 -5.80
CA SER A 51 -3.24 16.66 -6.45
C SER A 51 -2.16 16.24 -5.43
N PHE A 52 -1.09 15.62 -5.93
CA PHE A 52 0.04 15.19 -5.09
C PHE A 52 0.61 16.37 -4.27
N LEU A 53 0.84 17.52 -4.90
CA LEU A 53 1.39 18.69 -4.21
C LEU A 53 0.42 19.26 -3.16
N GLN A 54 -0.89 19.28 -3.43
CA GLN A 54 -1.89 19.66 -2.43
C GLN A 54 -1.86 18.72 -1.23
N GLY A 55 -1.70 17.41 -1.46
CA GLY A 55 -1.58 16.41 -0.38
C GLY A 55 -0.36 16.62 0.52
N TYR A 56 0.70 17.20 -0.01
CA TYR A 56 1.90 17.60 0.73
C TYR A 56 1.86 19.04 1.25
N HIS A 57 0.77 19.78 1.01
CA HIS A 57 0.62 21.20 1.38
C HIS A 57 1.73 22.10 0.81
N VAL A 58 2.19 21.82 -0.40
CA VAL A 58 3.21 22.59 -1.11
C VAL A 58 2.68 23.05 -2.47
N SER A 59 3.25 24.15 -2.98
CA SER A 59 2.87 24.70 -4.29
C SER A 59 3.80 24.26 -5.42
N ARG A 60 5.04 23.88 -5.09
CA ARG A 60 6.07 23.48 -6.05
C ARG A 60 6.84 22.26 -5.58
N PRO A 61 7.36 21.42 -6.48
CA PRO A 61 8.19 20.27 -6.14
C PRO A 61 9.41 20.59 -5.29
N SER A 62 10.02 21.78 -5.47
CA SER A 62 11.18 22.23 -4.69
C SER A 62 10.90 22.41 -3.20
N GLU A 63 9.63 22.53 -2.80
CA GLU A 63 9.20 22.68 -1.41
C GLU A 63 9.06 21.34 -0.68
N LEU A 64 9.19 20.21 -1.38
CA LEU A 64 9.09 18.86 -0.80
C LEU A 64 10.22 18.51 0.17
N ALA A 65 11.24 19.37 0.29
CA ALA A 65 12.34 19.25 1.26
C ALA A 65 13.03 17.85 1.25
N LEU A 66 13.38 17.35 0.06
CA LEU A 66 13.95 16.00 -0.14
C LEU A 66 15.17 15.76 0.77
N ASP A 67 16.14 16.69 0.78
CA ASP A 67 17.36 16.55 1.57
C ASP A 67 17.07 16.33 3.06
N LYS A 68 16.11 17.10 3.59
CA LYS A 68 15.69 16.97 4.98
C LYS A 68 14.97 15.65 5.25
N ASN A 69 14.10 15.22 4.34
CA ASN A 69 13.37 13.96 4.46
C ASN A 69 14.34 12.78 4.43
N TRP A 70 15.29 12.80 3.49
CA TRP A 70 16.28 11.73 3.31
C TRP A 70 17.26 11.63 4.48
N ALA A 71 17.76 12.78 4.97
CA ALA A 71 18.65 12.83 6.12
C ALA A 71 18.00 12.28 7.42
N ASN A 72 16.67 12.40 7.55
CA ASN A 72 15.92 11.93 8.71
C ASN A 72 15.15 10.61 8.45
N ALA A 73 15.51 9.87 7.42
CA ALA A 73 14.85 8.63 7.07
C ALA A 73 15.24 7.50 8.04
N GLU A 74 14.27 6.90 8.71
CA GLU A 74 14.44 5.74 9.60
C GLU A 74 13.50 4.61 9.15
N PRO A 75 13.77 3.98 7.98
CA PRO A 75 12.87 2.97 7.39
C PRO A 75 12.71 1.72 8.25
N GLU A 76 13.68 1.42 9.10
CA GLU A 76 13.63 0.31 10.05
C GLU A 76 12.63 0.53 11.21
N ARG A 77 12.12 1.76 11.38
CA ARG A 77 11.07 2.11 12.35
C ARG A 77 9.73 2.30 11.71
N SER A 78 9.70 3.00 10.58
CA SER A 78 8.46 3.32 9.86
C SER A 78 8.75 3.70 8.41
N MET A 79 7.92 3.19 7.52
CA MET A 79 7.90 3.55 6.11
C MET A 79 6.58 4.26 5.74
N ALA A 80 6.01 4.99 6.70
CA ALA A 80 4.75 5.71 6.53
C ALA A 80 4.90 6.88 5.56
N VAL A 81 4.05 6.90 4.55
CA VAL A 81 3.92 7.98 3.58
C VAL A 81 2.44 8.30 3.31
N PRO A 82 2.10 9.54 2.97
CA PRO A 82 0.74 9.87 2.62
C PRO A 82 0.41 9.34 1.21
N ILE A 83 -0.76 8.70 1.06
CA ILE A 83 -1.24 8.16 -0.21
C ILE A 83 -2.58 8.75 -0.65
N GLY A 84 -3.17 9.60 0.14
CA GLY A 84 -4.47 10.22 -0.10
C GLY A 84 -4.98 10.93 1.14
N VAL A 85 -6.23 11.35 1.11
CA VAL A 85 -6.91 12.02 2.22
C VAL A 85 -8.12 11.24 2.70
N ARG A 86 -8.41 11.39 3.98
CA ARG A 86 -9.63 10.90 4.65
C ARG A 86 -10.81 11.83 4.42
N GLY A 87 -11.99 11.41 4.86
CA GLY A 87 -13.21 12.21 4.80
C GLY A 87 -13.13 13.54 5.57
N ASP A 88 -12.31 13.62 6.60
CA ASP A 88 -12.06 14.84 7.38
C ASP A 88 -10.98 15.75 6.76
N GLY A 89 -10.45 15.39 5.58
CA GLY A 89 -9.39 16.13 4.90
C GLY A 89 -7.97 15.84 5.41
N THR A 90 -7.81 15.01 6.44
CA THR A 90 -6.49 14.64 6.94
C THR A 90 -5.78 13.66 6.00
N PRO A 91 -4.44 13.72 5.87
CA PRO A 91 -3.68 12.75 5.09
C PRO A 91 -3.85 11.32 5.65
N PHE A 92 -4.09 10.36 4.76
CA PHE A 92 -4.01 8.95 5.11
C PHE A 92 -2.57 8.47 4.96
N LEU A 93 -1.93 8.13 6.08
CA LEU A 93 -0.57 7.62 6.11
C LEU A 93 -0.59 6.10 5.97
N PHE A 94 0.03 5.60 4.91
CA PHE A 94 0.22 4.17 4.69
C PHE A 94 1.66 3.78 5.02
N ASP A 95 1.83 2.87 5.97
CA ASP A 95 3.14 2.40 6.43
C ASP A 95 3.38 0.98 5.94
N ILE A 96 4.13 0.83 4.84
CA ILE A 96 4.42 -0.49 4.25
C ILE A 96 5.45 -1.31 5.04
N HIS A 97 5.93 -0.82 6.16
CA HIS A 97 6.82 -1.57 7.03
C HIS A 97 6.17 -2.91 7.44
N GLU A 98 6.98 -3.99 7.50
CA GLU A 98 6.50 -5.36 7.75
C GLU A 98 5.82 -5.58 9.10
N LYS A 99 6.02 -4.67 10.07
CA LYS A 99 5.37 -4.67 11.39
C LYS A 99 4.10 -3.80 11.43
N ARG A 100 3.73 -3.21 10.32
CA ARG A 100 2.58 -2.29 10.18
C ARG A 100 1.62 -2.82 9.11
N HIS A 101 1.53 -2.13 7.98
CA HIS A 101 0.59 -2.46 6.91
C HIS A 101 1.17 -3.42 5.85
N GLY A 102 2.52 -3.56 5.78
CA GLY A 102 3.20 -4.47 4.85
C GLY A 102 3.28 -5.92 5.32
N PRO A 103 3.98 -6.80 4.60
CA PRO A 103 4.95 -6.45 3.55
C PRO A 103 4.40 -6.49 2.12
N HIS A 104 3.39 -7.32 1.81
CA HIS A 104 2.88 -7.54 0.45
C HIS A 104 1.44 -7.11 0.35
N GLY A 105 1.03 -6.72 -0.85
CA GLY A 105 -0.33 -6.25 -1.08
C GLY A 105 -0.88 -6.44 -2.48
N LEU A 106 -2.19 -6.29 -2.54
CA LEU A 106 -2.98 -6.33 -3.75
C LEU A 106 -3.64 -4.98 -4.00
N VAL A 107 -3.67 -4.57 -5.26
CA VAL A 107 -4.37 -3.37 -5.70
C VAL A 107 -5.32 -3.74 -6.82
N ALA A 108 -6.61 -3.56 -6.60
CA ALA A 108 -7.63 -3.86 -7.62
C ALA A 108 -8.36 -2.60 -8.08
N GLY A 109 -8.74 -2.62 -9.36
CA GLY A 109 -9.57 -1.55 -9.94
C GLY A 109 -9.68 -1.68 -11.45
N THR A 110 -10.87 -1.37 -11.97
CA THR A 110 -11.12 -1.34 -13.42
C THR A 110 -10.32 -0.25 -14.12
N THR A 111 -10.24 -0.33 -15.44
CA THR A 111 -9.67 0.76 -16.27
C THR A 111 -10.39 2.07 -15.97
N GLY A 112 -9.62 3.16 -15.80
CA GLY A 112 -10.17 4.47 -15.45
C GLY A 112 -10.55 4.65 -13.97
N SER A 113 -10.35 3.65 -13.11
CA SER A 113 -10.62 3.79 -11.67
C SER A 113 -9.58 4.65 -10.92
N GLY A 114 -8.43 4.94 -11.52
CA GLY A 114 -7.31 5.64 -10.89
C GLY A 114 -6.27 4.71 -10.24
N LYS A 115 -6.32 3.40 -10.52
CA LYS A 115 -5.41 2.38 -9.95
C LYS A 115 -3.93 2.73 -10.16
N SER A 116 -3.53 2.99 -11.39
CA SER A 116 -2.12 3.32 -11.71
C SER A 116 -1.70 4.64 -11.08
N GLU A 117 -2.56 5.66 -11.06
CA GLU A 117 -2.28 6.94 -10.41
C GLU A 117 -2.10 6.82 -8.90
N MET A 118 -2.92 6.02 -8.23
CA MET A 118 -2.76 5.75 -6.80
C MET A 118 -1.41 5.11 -6.50
N VAL A 119 -0.98 4.12 -7.30
CA VAL A 119 0.32 3.48 -7.14
C VAL A 119 1.46 4.43 -7.49
N GLN A 120 1.32 5.23 -8.54
CA GLN A 120 2.30 6.26 -8.90
C GLN A 120 2.48 7.29 -7.77
N SER A 121 1.39 7.75 -7.17
CA SER A 121 1.45 8.69 -6.04
C SER A 121 2.13 8.07 -4.81
N TRP A 122 1.90 6.79 -4.55
CA TRP A 122 2.62 6.07 -3.50
C TRP A 122 4.12 5.95 -3.80
N ILE A 123 4.52 5.59 -5.02
CA ILE A 123 5.94 5.53 -5.43
C ILE A 123 6.61 6.88 -5.24
N LEU A 124 5.97 7.97 -5.68
CA LEU A 124 6.47 9.33 -5.47
C LEU A 124 6.58 9.69 -3.99
N SER A 125 5.58 9.34 -3.19
CA SER A 125 5.62 9.59 -1.75
C SER A 125 6.78 8.85 -1.07
N MET A 126 7.04 7.61 -1.47
CA MET A 126 8.21 6.85 -1.00
C MET A 126 9.52 7.52 -1.43
N ALA A 127 9.62 7.96 -2.68
CA ALA A 127 10.81 8.65 -3.20
C ALA A 127 11.04 10.02 -2.54
N VAL A 128 9.98 10.75 -2.18
CA VAL A 128 10.08 11.99 -1.40
C VAL A 128 10.59 11.73 0.02
N ARG A 129 10.21 10.60 0.61
CA ARG A 129 10.53 10.29 2.01
C ARG A 129 11.88 9.62 2.20
N PHE A 130 12.29 8.76 1.26
CA PHE A 130 13.47 7.90 1.39
C PHE A 130 14.42 8.08 0.20
N PRO A 131 15.75 8.05 0.41
CA PRO A 131 16.71 8.12 -0.68
C PRO A 131 16.81 6.77 -1.45
N PRO A 132 17.38 6.75 -2.67
CA PRO A 132 17.41 5.58 -3.55
C PRO A 132 18.25 4.40 -3.03
N ASP A 133 19.20 4.62 -2.14
CA ASP A 133 19.96 3.58 -1.43
C ASP A 133 19.17 2.92 -0.28
N VAL A 134 18.06 3.54 0.11
CA VAL A 134 17.14 3.03 1.14
C VAL A 134 15.95 2.33 0.53
N VAL A 135 15.38 2.90 -0.54
CA VAL A 135 14.19 2.38 -1.22
C VAL A 135 14.43 2.33 -2.70
N SER A 136 14.19 1.18 -3.32
CA SER A 136 14.27 1.00 -4.76
C SER A 136 13.08 0.23 -5.30
N PHE A 137 12.77 0.43 -6.59
CA PHE A 137 11.63 -0.16 -7.26
C PHE A 137 12.04 -1.00 -8.46
N VAL A 138 11.39 -2.14 -8.64
CA VAL A 138 11.31 -2.86 -9.92
C VAL A 138 9.87 -2.77 -10.39
N LEU A 139 9.66 -2.16 -11.55
CA LEU A 139 8.34 -1.95 -12.13
C LEU A 139 8.15 -2.87 -13.33
N ILE A 140 7.07 -3.64 -13.32
CA ILE A 140 6.72 -4.63 -14.34
C ILE A 140 5.35 -4.26 -14.91
N ASP A 141 5.29 -3.96 -16.21
CA ASP A 141 4.07 -3.54 -16.89
C ASP A 141 3.94 -4.25 -18.24
N PHE A 142 2.94 -5.13 -18.36
CA PHE A 142 2.68 -5.94 -19.57
C PHE A 142 1.50 -5.44 -20.41
N LYS A 143 0.84 -4.37 -19.96
CA LYS A 143 -0.35 -3.86 -20.66
C LYS A 143 -0.12 -2.53 -21.37
N GLY A 144 1.02 -1.93 -21.13
CA GLY A 144 1.37 -0.64 -21.69
C GLY A 144 2.49 0.03 -20.90
N THR A 145 2.80 1.26 -21.21
CA THR A 145 3.88 2.00 -20.54
C THR A 145 3.36 2.97 -19.48
N GLY A 146 2.07 2.90 -19.17
CA GLY A 146 1.39 3.89 -18.31
C GLY A 146 1.94 3.97 -16.89
N LEU A 147 2.32 2.84 -16.29
CA LEU A 147 2.96 2.81 -14.99
C LEU A 147 4.45 3.19 -15.07
N LEU A 148 5.14 2.79 -16.15
CA LEU A 148 6.60 2.89 -16.26
C LEU A 148 7.09 4.27 -16.71
N LEU A 149 6.38 4.90 -17.66
CA LEU A 149 6.84 6.14 -18.31
C LEU A 149 7.15 7.27 -17.33
N PRO A 150 6.34 7.57 -16.32
CA PRO A 150 6.62 8.67 -15.40
C PRO A 150 7.90 8.48 -14.59
N PHE A 151 8.37 7.23 -14.44
CA PHE A 151 9.48 6.89 -13.54
C PHE A 151 10.78 6.53 -14.24
N GLN A 152 10.85 6.60 -15.57
CA GLN A 152 12.04 6.17 -16.33
C GLN A 152 13.35 6.87 -15.90
N ASN A 153 13.25 8.08 -15.36
CA ASN A 153 14.38 8.87 -14.86
C ASN A 153 14.43 8.96 -13.34
N LEU A 154 13.58 8.21 -12.63
CA LEU A 154 13.58 8.23 -11.17
C LEU A 154 14.81 7.49 -10.63
N PRO A 155 15.66 8.11 -9.79
CA PRO A 155 16.87 7.45 -9.25
C PRO A 155 16.58 6.17 -8.45
N HIS A 156 15.36 6.02 -7.94
CA HIS A 156 14.90 4.85 -7.19
C HIS A 156 14.56 3.65 -8.08
N LEU A 157 14.54 3.80 -9.41
CA LEU A 157 14.19 2.71 -10.32
C LEU A 157 15.40 1.78 -10.52
N ALA A 158 15.40 0.63 -9.83
CA ALA A 158 16.42 -0.40 -9.95
C ALA A 158 16.23 -1.28 -11.19
N GLY A 159 15.00 -1.43 -11.68
CA GLY A 159 14.69 -2.23 -12.85
C GLY A 159 13.32 -1.95 -13.43
N ARG A 160 13.20 -2.17 -14.73
CA ARG A 160 11.92 -2.12 -15.44
C ARG A 160 11.80 -3.33 -16.35
N ILE A 161 10.59 -3.86 -16.46
CA ILE A 161 10.24 -4.97 -17.35
C ILE A 161 8.95 -4.61 -18.06
N SER A 162 8.98 -4.64 -19.39
CA SER A 162 7.80 -4.42 -20.23
C SER A 162 7.51 -5.65 -21.10
N ASP A 163 6.38 -5.66 -21.77
CA ASP A 163 5.98 -6.69 -22.73
C ASP A 163 6.93 -6.80 -23.94
N LEU A 164 7.71 -5.75 -24.20
CA LEU A 164 8.70 -5.70 -25.29
C LEU A 164 10.04 -6.34 -24.90
N ASP A 165 10.24 -6.66 -23.62
CA ASP A 165 11.51 -7.19 -23.14
C ASP A 165 11.65 -8.69 -23.47
N THR A 166 12.62 -9.02 -24.31
CA THR A 166 13.00 -10.40 -24.62
C THR A 166 13.83 -11.07 -23.52
N SER A 167 14.16 -10.34 -22.46
CA SER A 167 15.10 -10.75 -21.42
C SER A 167 14.44 -11.08 -20.07
N ILE A 168 13.14 -11.33 -20.03
CA ILE A 168 12.38 -11.61 -18.79
C ILE A 168 13.02 -12.72 -17.96
N GLY A 169 13.51 -13.80 -18.60
CA GLY A 169 14.21 -14.88 -17.91
C GLY A 169 15.45 -14.43 -17.14
N ARG A 170 16.21 -13.49 -17.68
CA ARG A 170 17.38 -12.92 -16.97
C ARG A 170 16.99 -12.11 -15.76
N ASN A 171 15.91 -11.34 -15.85
CA ASN A 171 15.42 -10.51 -14.76
C ASN A 171 14.96 -11.34 -13.55
N LEU A 172 14.47 -12.55 -13.79
CA LEU A 172 14.09 -13.45 -12.71
C LEU A 172 15.26 -14.15 -12.06
N ILE A 173 16.22 -14.58 -12.88
CA ILE A 173 17.49 -15.09 -12.35
C ILE A 173 18.13 -14.02 -11.47
N ALA A 174 18.09 -12.75 -11.89
CA ALA A 174 18.57 -11.64 -11.10
C ALA A 174 17.80 -11.46 -9.78
N LEU A 175 16.46 -11.63 -9.79
CA LEU A 175 15.66 -11.56 -8.58
C LEU A 175 16.00 -12.71 -7.60
N GLU A 176 16.10 -13.95 -8.09
CA GLU A 176 16.48 -15.09 -7.25
C GLU A 176 17.89 -14.95 -6.68
N TYR A 177 18.83 -14.45 -7.49
CA TYR A 177 20.16 -14.11 -7.04
C TYR A 177 20.13 -13.05 -5.93
N GLU A 178 19.36 -11.99 -6.11
CA GLU A 178 19.23 -10.92 -5.10
C GLU A 178 18.64 -11.43 -3.78
N LEU A 179 17.61 -12.30 -3.82
CA LEU A 179 17.07 -12.92 -2.61
C LEU A 179 18.14 -13.76 -1.89
N THR A 180 18.95 -14.48 -2.65
CA THR A 180 20.05 -15.30 -2.09
C THR A 180 21.14 -14.42 -1.49
N ARG A 181 21.59 -13.38 -2.21
CA ARG A 181 22.58 -12.41 -1.73
C ARG A 181 22.13 -11.74 -0.43
N ARG A 182 20.87 -11.31 -0.36
CA ARG A 182 20.29 -10.71 0.86
C ARG A 182 20.33 -11.66 2.03
N LYS A 183 19.95 -12.92 1.81
CA LYS A 183 20.00 -13.95 2.85
C LYS A 183 21.42 -14.17 3.35
N GLU A 184 22.40 -14.37 2.45
CA GLU A 184 23.80 -14.56 2.80
C GLU A 184 24.37 -13.36 3.57
N LEU A 185 23.95 -12.13 3.20
CA LEU A 185 24.37 -10.92 3.91
C LEU A 185 23.82 -10.88 5.33
N LEU A 186 22.52 -11.18 5.53
CA LEU A 186 21.93 -11.25 6.86
C LEU A 186 22.58 -12.35 7.72
N ASP A 187 22.83 -13.52 7.13
CA ASP A 187 23.50 -14.65 7.81
C ASP A 187 24.94 -14.28 8.23
N ARG A 188 25.70 -13.58 7.36
CA ARG A 188 27.05 -13.08 7.65
C ARG A 188 27.07 -12.16 8.87
N TRP A 189 26.09 -11.27 8.96
CA TRP A 189 25.95 -10.32 10.06
C TRP A 189 25.15 -10.86 11.25
N LYS A 190 24.73 -12.13 11.22
CA LYS A 190 23.96 -12.81 12.27
C LYS A 190 22.71 -12.04 12.70
N VAL A 191 22.01 -11.46 11.75
CA VAL A 191 20.73 -10.76 11.96
C VAL A 191 19.60 -11.50 11.24
N SER A 192 18.39 -11.43 11.77
CA SER A 192 17.25 -12.18 11.28
C SER A 192 16.44 -11.47 10.20
N ASN A 193 16.62 -10.17 10.04
CA ASN A 193 15.83 -9.36 9.11
C ASN A 193 16.55 -8.08 8.70
N ILE A 194 16.05 -7.46 7.63
CA ILE A 194 16.59 -6.22 7.06
C ILE A 194 16.57 -5.04 8.04
N SER A 195 15.55 -4.92 8.89
CA SER A 195 15.44 -3.82 9.85
C SER A 195 16.59 -3.84 10.87
N ASP A 196 16.97 -5.05 11.33
CA ASP A 196 18.10 -5.23 12.23
C ASP A 196 19.43 -4.94 11.51
N TYR A 197 19.57 -5.38 10.25
CA TYR A 197 20.74 -5.08 9.43
C TYR A 197 20.90 -3.59 9.18
N ARG A 198 19.85 -2.89 8.81
CA ARG A 198 19.88 -1.43 8.59
C ARG A 198 20.21 -0.65 9.86
N ARG A 199 19.84 -1.15 11.02
CA ARG A 199 20.30 -0.57 12.30
C ARG A 199 21.81 -0.66 12.45
N LEU A 200 22.42 -1.81 12.08
CA LEU A 200 23.89 -1.96 12.07
C LEU A 200 24.57 -1.02 11.09
N LEU A 201 23.98 -0.82 9.90
CA LEU A 201 24.47 0.17 8.92
C LEU A 201 24.46 1.59 9.50
N ARG A 202 23.36 2.00 10.13
CA ARG A 202 23.25 3.33 10.73
C ARG A 202 24.21 3.53 11.91
N GLU A 203 24.51 2.47 12.65
CA GLU A 203 25.49 2.49 13.74
C GLU A 203 26.95 2.42 13.23
N GLY A 204 27.16 2.36 11.90
CA GLY A 204 28.49 2.24 11.30
C GLY A 204 29.19 0.89 11.55
N LYS A 205 28.42 -0.13 11.94
CA LYS A 205 28.94 -1.48 12.20
C LYS A 205 28.97 -2.35 10.94
N ALA A 206 28.06 -2.11 9.99
CA ALA A 206 28.03 -2.74 8.69
C ALA A 206 28.39 -1.72 7.61
N ASP A 207 28.92 -2.17 6.47
CA ASP A 207 29.48 -1.35 5.39
C ASP A 207 28.78 -1.56 4.03
N GLU A 208 28.13 -2.70 3.82
CA GLU A 208 27.44 -3.00 2.55
C GLU A 208 26.02 -2.44 2.57
N GLN A 209 25.70 -1.55 1.63
CA GLN A 209 24.36 -0.97 1.51
C GLN A 209 23.31 -2.02 1.15
N LEU A 210 22.21 -2.03 1.91
CA LEU A 210 21.06 -2.88 1.67
C LEU A 210 19.77 -2.07 1.87
N GLY A 211 19.10 -1.74 0.77
CA GLY A 211 17.81 -1.05 0.75
C GLY A 211 16.63 -2.01 0.67
N TYR A 212 15.44 -1.47 0.93
CA TYR A 212 14.18 -2.16 0.65
C TYR A 212 13.90 -2.15 -0.86
N LEU A 213 13.47 -3.30 -1.38
CA LEU A 213 13.14 -3.48 -2.78
C LEU A 213 11.64 -3.69 -2.94
N PHE A 214 11.00 -2.84 -3.72
CA PHE A 214 9.57 -2.93 -4.02
C PHE A 214 9.37 -3.40 -5.46
N ILE A 215 8.73 -4.54 -5.65
CA ILE A 215 8.39 -5.10 -6.95
C ILE A 215 6.92 -4.84 -7.20
N VAL A 216 6.61 -4.02 -8.19
CA VAL A 216 5.25 -3.67 -8.58
C VAL A 216 4.95 -4.33 -9.92
N ILE A 217 3.92 -5.17 -9.97
CA ILE A 217 3.50 -5.87 -11.19
C ILE A 217 2.12 -5.34 -11.59
N ASP A 218 2.06 -4.60 -12.70
CA ASP A 218 0.78 -4.21 -13.28
C ASP A 218 0.19 -5.35 -14.11
N GLU A 219 -1.13 -5.53 -13.99
CA GLU A 219 -1.91 -6.62 -14.60
C GLU A 219 -1.34 -8.02 -14.30
N PHE A 220 -1.27 -8.34 -13.02
CA PHE A 220 -0.71 -9.62 -12.55
C PHE A 220 -1.43 -10.86 -13.13
N ALA A 221 -2.73 -10.75 -13.45
CA ALA A 221 -3.46 -11.83 -14.11
C ALA A 221 -2.83 -12.20 -15.46
N GLU A 222 -2.43 -11.21 -16.25
CA GLU A 222 -1.77 -11.43 -17.54
C GLU A 222 -0.34 -11.96 -17.35
N PHE A 223 0.40 -11.41 -16.40
CA PHE A 223 1.73 -11.92 -16.02
C PHE A 223 1.68 -13.43 -15.68
N LYS A 224 0.76 -13.84 -14.83
CA LYS A 224 0.58 -15.24 -14.41
C LYS A 224 0.30 -16.18 -15.58
N ASN A 225 -0.55 -15.73 -16.51
CA ASN A 225 -0.91 -16.53 -17.69
C ASN A 225 0.22 -16.64 -18.71
N ARG A 226 0.96 -15.55 -18.89
CA ARG A 226 2.02 -15.45 -19.91
C ARG A 226 3.33 -16.07 -19.46
N PHE A 227 3.59 -16.05 -18.15
CA PHE A 227 4.85 -16.50 -17.55
C PHE A 227 4.62 -17.41 -16.34
N PRO A 228 3.97 -18.58 -16.53
CA PRO A 228 3.66 -19.49 -15.42
C PRO A 228 4.92 -20.03 -14.72
N GLU A 229 6.06 -20.12 -15.43
CA GLU A 229 7.35 -20.53 -14.86
C GLU A 229 7.86 -19.58 -13.78
N PHE A 230 7.40 -18.33 -13.77
CA PHE A 230 7.81 -17.30 -12.80
C PHE A 230 7.02 -17.32 -11.50
N MET A 231 5.91 -18.03 -11.47
CA MET A 231 5.08 -18.11 -10.28
C MET A 231 5.82 -18.72 -9.10
N GLN A 232 6.80 -19.58 -9.34
CA GLN A 232 7.62 -20.12 -8.28
C GLN A 232 8.49 -19.04 -7.60
N ALA A 233 9.12 -18.16 -8.40
CA ALA A 233 9.91 -17.03 -7.88
C ALA A 233 9.01 -16.01 -7.14
N VAL A 234 7.83 -15.69 -7.70
CA VAL A 234 6.85 -14.84 -7.05
C VAL A 234 6.43 -15.41 -5.69
N ASN A 235 6.06 -16.67 -5.63
CA ASN A 235 5.68 -17.36 -4.38
C ASN A 235 6.83 -17.36 -3.37
N ARG A 236 8.08 -17.48 -3.83
CA ARG A 236 9.25 -17.38 -2.96
C ARG A 236 9.38 -15.98 -2.35
N VAL A 237 9.17 -14.92 -3.13
CA VAL A 237 9.15 -13.55 -2.59
C VAL A 237 8.07 -13.38 -1.53
N PHE A 238 6.85 -13.87 -1.77
CA PHE A 238 5.78 -13.82 -0.76
C PHE A 238 6.14 -14.57 0.52
N ALA A 239 6.89 -15.67 0.42
CA ALA A 239 7.26 -16.48 1.59
C ALA A 239 8.40 -15.88 2.42
N VAL A 240 9.44 -15.31 1.78
CA VAL A 240 10.65 -14.87 2.49
C VAL A 240 10.95 -13.38 2.37
N GLY A 241 10.27 -12.67 1.48
CA GLY A 241 10.54 -11.26 1.19
C GLY A 241 10.43 -10.35 2.42
N ARG A 242 9.50 -10.65 3.33
CA ARG A 242 9.32 -9.91 4.59
C ARG A 242 10.64 -9.73 5.35
N THR A 243 11.39 -10.79 5.55
CA THR A 243 12.65 -10.77 6.32
C THR A 243 13.78 -10.15 5.51
N LEU A 244 13.75 -10.31 4.19
CA LEU A 244 14.79 -9.83 3.28
C LEU A 244 14.58 -8.39 2.80
N GLY A 245 13.47 -7.74 3.20
CA GLY A 245 13.12 -6.38 2.74
C GLY A 245 12.77 -6.31 1.26
N VAL A 246 12.17 -7.38 0.73
CA VAL A 246 11.65 -7.44 -0.63
C VAL A 246 10.12 -7.50 -0.56
N HIS A 247 9.46 -6.48 -1.05
CA HIS A 247 8.02 -6.32 -0.99
C HIS A 247 7.41 -6.47 -2.37
N MET A 248 6.25 -7.10 -2.46
CA MET A 248 5.56 -7.29 -3.74
C MET A 248 4.17 -6.67 -3.70
N ILE A 249 3.85 -5.86 -4.70
CA ILE A 249 2.57 -5.19 -4.88
C ILE A 249 2.02 -5.65 -6.24
N LEU A 250 0.92 -6.38 -6.20
CA LEU A 250 0.28 -6.94 -7.38
C LEU A 250 -0.94 -6.11 -7.75
N LEU A 251 -0.99 -5.63 -8.97
CA LEU A 251 -2.13 -4.88 -9.49
C LEU A 251 -2.95 -5.75 -10.43
N THR A 252 -4.27 -5.63 -10.38
CA THR A 252 -5.16 -6.36 -11.27
C THR A 252 -6.45 -5.59 -11.54
N GLN A 253 -7.05 -5.83 -12.70
CA GLN A 253 -8.39 -5.34 -13.03
C GLN A 253 -9.47 -6.35 -12.62
N LYS A 254 -9.12 -7.63 -12.54
CA LYS A 254 -10.01 -8.72 -12.15
C LYS A 254 -9.37 -9.47 -10.98
N PRO A 255 -9.80 -9.23 -9.75
CA PRO A 255 -9.20 -9.87 -8.58
C PRO A 255 -9.51 -11.37 -8.46
N ALA A 256 -10.65 -11.83 -9.00
CA ALA A 256 -11.09 -13.21 -8.85
C ALA A 256 -10.11 -14.21 -9.46
N GLY A 257 -9.63 -15.18 -8.66
CA GLY A 257 -8.73 -16.25 -9.09
C GLY A 257 -7.30 -15.84 -9.44
N VAL A 258 -6.94 -14.58 -9.17
CA VAL A 258 -5.61 -14.04 -9.51
C VAL A 258 -4.55 -14.51 -8.53
N VAL A 259 -4.83 -14.48 -7.24
CA VAL A 259 -3.93 -14.93 -6.17
C VAL A 259 -4.28 -16.32 -5.70
N ASP A 260 -3.27 -17.13 -5.45
CA ASP A 260 -3.44 -18.44 -4.82
C ASP A 260 -3.51 -18.29 -3.27
N ASP A 261 -3.88 -19.37 -2.57
CA ASP A 261 -4.02 -19.36 -1.12
C ASP A 261 -2.73 -18.98 -0.39
N LYS A 262 -1.56 -19.34 -0.95
CA LYS A 262 -0.26 -19.02 -0.36
C LYS A 262 0.07 -17.53 -0.46
N MET A 263 -0.21 -16.94 -1.60
CA MET A 263 -0.09 -15.49 -1.79
C MET A 263 -1.08 -14.75 -0.92
N ASN A 264 -2.34 -15.20 -0.88
CA ASN A 264 -3.40 -14.59 -0.10
C ASN A 264 -3.05 -14.57 1.40
N ALA A 265 -2.52 -15.68 1.94
CA ALA A 265 -2.09 -15.77 3.34
C ALA A 265 -0.95 -14.81 3.70
N ASN A 266 -0.14 -14.39 2.73
CA ASN A 266 0.97 -13.45 2.92
C ASN A 266 0.64 -12.02 2.47
N THR A 267 -0.56 -11.80 1.93
CA THR A 267 -1.06 -10.47 1.55
C THR A 267 -1.64 -9.78 2.77
N ARG A 268 -0.98 -8.71 3.20
CA ARG A 268 -1.36 -7.98 4.40
C ARG A 268 -2.32 -6.83 4.13
N PHE A 269 -2.13 -6.14 3.00
CA PHE A 269 -2.98 -5.00 2.65
C PHE A 269 -3.65 -5.18 1.30
N ARG A 270 -4.80 -4.56 1.16
CA ARG A 270 -5.56 -4.49 -0.08
C ARG A 270 -6.03 -3.07 -0.32
N TRP A 271 -5.77 -2.57 -1.52
CA TRP A 271 -6.32 -1.32 -2.01
C TRP A 271 -7.32 -1.64 -3.10
N CYS A 272 -8.57 -1.31 -2.88
CA CYS A 272 -9.63 -1.60 -3.83
C CYS A 272 -10.30 -0.32 -4.30
N LEU A 273 -10.02 0.06 -5.52
CA LEU A 273 -10.70 1.14 -6.23
C LEU A 273 -12.01 0.59 -6.81
N LYS A 274 -12.64 1.34 -7.73
CA LYS A 274 -13.84 0.84 -8.40
C LYS A 274 -13.57 -0.51 -9.09
N VAL A 275 -14.38 -1.51 -8.78
CA VAL A 275 -14.40 -2.82 -9.44
C VAL A 275 -15.69 -3.02 -10.22
N ALA A 276 -15.72 -4.02 -11.11
CA ALA A 276 -16.81 -4.22 -12.05
C ALA A 276 -18.13 -4.62 -11.37
N ASN A 277 -18.06 -5.41 -10.31
CA ASN A 277 -19.23 -5.97 -9.64
C ASN A 277 -18.97 -6.26 -8.15
N ALA A 278 -20.04 -6.63 -7.44
CA ALA A 278 -19.98 -6.93 -6.01
C ALA A 278 -19.18 -8.21 -5.68
N ALA A 279 -19.04 -9.15 -6.62
CA ALA A 279 -18.24 -10.36 -6.40
C ALA A 279 -16.75 -10.02 -6.37
N ASP A 280 -16.27 -9.19 -7.30
CA ASP A 280 -14.89 -8.71 -7.31
C ASP A 280 -14.55 -7.91 -6.04
N SER A 281 -15.50 -7.11 -5.55
CA SER A 281 -15.33 -6.37 -4.29
C SER A 281 -15.23 -7.31 -3.09
N ARG A 282 -16.06 -8.36 -3.01
CA ARG A 282 -15.99 -9.36 -1.93
C ARG A 282 -14.69 -10.15 -1.96
N GLU A 283 -14.20 -10.49 -3.14
CA GLU A 283 -12.92 -11.19 -3.29
C GLU A 283 -11.76 -10.37 -2.71
N MET A 284 -11.81 -9.05 -2.93
CA MET A 284 -10.76 -8.14 -2.45
C MET A 284 -10.91 -7.75 -0.98
N LEU A 285 -12.10 -7.39 -0.56
CA LEU A 285 -12.34 -6.68 0.71
C LEU A 285 -13.24 -7.46 1.68
N HIS A 286 -13.79 -8.60 1.26
CA HIS A 286 -14.88 -9.30 1.97
C HIS A 286 -16.17 -8.47 2.10
N HIS A 287 -16.23 -7.29 1.50
CA HIS A 287 -17.34 -6.34 1.44
C HIS A 287 -17.69 -5.96 -0.01
N THR A 288 -18.88 -5.39 -0.23
CA THR A 288 -19.35 -5.01 -1.58
C THR A 288 -19.06 -3.57 -1.97
N ASP A 289 -18.44 -2.82 -1.09
CA ASP A 289 -18.41 -1.34 -1.10
C ASP A 289 -17.65 -0.76 -2.29
N ALA A 290 -16.58 -1.44 -2.74
CA ALA A 290 -15.78 -0.97 -3.87
C ALA A 290 -16.54 -1.00 -5.20
N ALA A 291 -17.56 -1.85 -5.33
CA ALA A 291 -18.44 -1.86 -6.51
C ALA A 291 -19.29 -0.60 -6.65
N GLN A 292 -19.53 0.12 -5.54
CA GLN A 292 -20.34 1.34 -5.50
C GLN A 292 -19.53 2.62 -5.72
N ILE A 293 -18.20 2.52 -5.83
CA ILE A 293 -17.34 3.68 -6.09
C ILE A 293 -17.66 4.25 -7.46
N THR A 294 -17.90 5.56 -7.52
CA THR A 294 -18.18 6.29 -8.78
C THR A 294 -17.08 7.28 -9.13
N THR A 295 -16.30 7.72 -8.15
CA THR A 295 -15.28 8.76 -8.31
C THR A 295 -13.92 8.10 -8.59
N PRO A 296 -13.20 8.47 -9.66
CA PRO A 296 -11.84 7.99 -9.91
C PRO A 296 -10.88 8.35 -8.75
N GLY A 297 -9.92 7.48 -8.48
CA GLY A 297 -8.97 7.65 -7.38
C GLY A 297 -9.54 7.41 -5.99
N ARG A 298 -10.85 7.13 -5.87
CA ARG A 298 -11.44 6.69 -4.62
C ARG A 298 -11.13 5.22 -4.38
N ALA A 299 -10.69 4.90 -3.17
CA ALA A 299 -10.30 3.54 -2.81
C ALA A 299 -10.70 3.19 -1.38
N TYR A 300 -10.99 1.93 -1.15
CA TYR A 300 -10.97 1.34 0.17
C TYR A 300 -9.58 0.77 0.43
N VAL A 301 -9.01 1.12 1.58
CA VAL A 301 -7.77 0.56 2.10
C VAL A 301 -8.12 -0.39 3.22
N GLN A 302 -7.75 -1.66 3.05
CA GLN A 302 -7.88 -2.69 4.08
C GLN A 302 -6.50 -3.18 4.48
N VAL A 303 -6.28 -3.36 5.79
CA VAL A 303 -5.06 -3.97 6.36
C VAL A 303 -5.49 -5.03 7.37
N GLY A 304 -4.94 -6.23 7.23
CA GLY A 304 -5.40 -7.38 8.02
C GLY A 304 -6.86 -7.72 7.69
N GLU A 305 -7.54 -8.35 8.63
CA GLU A 305 -8.98 -8.61 8.48
C GLU A 305 -9.80 -7.38 8.86
N ASP A 306 -9.50 -6.76 10.02
CA ASP A 306 -10.27 -5.63 10.58
C ASP A 306 -9.38 -4.54 11.22
N GLU A 307 -8.07 -4.53 10.98
CA GLU A 307 -7.19 -3.55 11.62
C GLU A 307 -7.35 -2.15 11.03
N VAL A 308 -7.52 -2.08 9.70
CA VAL A 308 -7.82 -0.85 8.96
C VAL A 308 -8.82 -1.19 7.86
N TYR A 309 -9.92 -0.47 7.84
CA TYR A 309 -10.87 -0.46 6.74
C TYR A 309 -11.35 0.98 6.55
N GLU A 310 -10.73 1.70 5.64
CA GLU A 310 -11.02 3.12 5.43
C GLU A 310 -11.21 3.45 3.94
N GLN A 311 -12.16 4.33 3.66
CA GLN A 311 -12.31 4.92 2.34
C GLN A 311 -11.49 6.20 2.25
N ILE A 312 -10.68 6.32 1.21
CA ILE A 312 -9.83 7.48 0.96
C ILE A 312 -10.01 8.01 -0.46
N GLN A 313 -9.61 9.26 -0.68
CA GLN A 313 -9.34 9.79 -2.01
C GLN A 313 -7.83 9.80 -2.22
N SER A 314 -7.32 8.99 -3.16
CA SER A 314 -5.90 8.96 -3.49
C SER A 314 -5.44 10.27 -4.13
N TYR A 315 -4.16 10.55 -4.02
CA TYR A 315 -3.57 11.67 -4.76
C TYR A 315 -3.52 11.36 -6.25
N CYS A 316 -3.63 12.41 -7.06
CA CYS A 316 -3.44 12.39 -8.50
C CYS A 316 -2.10 13.04 -8.83
N CYS A 317 -1.26 12.33 -9.61
CA CYS A 317 0.05 12.82 -10.01
C CYS A 317 0.03 13.68 -11.27
N LEU A 318 -1.10 13.69 -12.00
CA LEU A 318 -1.24 14.50 -13.20
C LEU A 318 -1.24 15.99 -12.83
N LEU A 319 -0.24 16.70 -13.32
CA LEU A 319 -0.16 18.17 -13.32
C LEU A 319 -1.03 18.76 -14.47
N TYR A 320 -2.20 18.19 -14.72
CA TYR A 320 -3.13 18.86 -15.63
C TYR A 320 -3.81 19.97 -14.84
N THR A 321 -3.37 21.17 -15.11
CA THR A 321 -4.15 22.38 -14.83
C THR A 321 -5.50 22.27 -15.54
N SER A 322 -6.56 22.64 -14.84
CA SER A 322 -7.94 22.70 -15.31
C SER A 322 -8.17 23.66 -16.48
N ASP A 323 -7.12 24.18 -17.10
CA ASP A 323 -7.20 25.23 -18.12
C ASP A 323 -7.19 24.71 -19.57
N ALA A 324 -7.18 23.37 -19.76
CA ALA A 324 -7.20 22.77 -21.11
C ALA A 324 -8.57 22.17 -21.51
N ALA A 325 -9.63 22.42 -20.75
CA ALA A 325 -10.97 21.89 -21.02
C ALA A 325 -11.97 22.95 -21.57
N ASP A 326 -11.51 24.19 -21.78
CA ASP A 326 -12.33 25.32 -22.27
C ASP A 326 -11.77 25.97 -23.56
N GLU A 327 -11.04 25.20 -24.43
CA GLU A 327 -10.81 25.62 -25.83
C GLU A 327 -11.37 24.60 -26.82
#